data_113dbc3663e9176834decead3d81a5dd
#
_entry.id   113dbc3663e9176834decead3d81a5dd
#
_cell.length_a   1.000
_cell.length_b   1.000
_cell.length_c   1.000
_cell.angle_alpha   90.00
_cell.angle_beta   90.00
_cell.angle_gamma   90.00
#
_symmetry.space_group_name_H-M   'P 1'
#
loop_
_entity.id
_entity.type
_entity.pdbx_description
1 polymer ?
#
loop_
_entity_poly.entity_id
_entity_poly.type
_entity_poly.pdbx_seq_one_letter_code
_entity_poly.pdbx_strand_id
1 'polypeptide(L)'
;MEKITKGKKDVIVSTATAGNHGKSVAWGAKNLGLNCKIFISENVSETRAEEMRNLNAEVIRVKGNYEDSLSECIKQSNKNNWQIVQDVAWEDYKLVPKLTMAGYSVMMKETSEQIKNEKISHVILQAGVGGMAAAMVAGIARYLDYIPQIIVVEPDSAACVLESINKGKIEKISIEKESIMGGMSCGEVSLVPWEILKNSVHFCVTVSDDYISKTVKYLANKEFSNDKIIGGECSTPGIVSLAGLNNDYETRKKINLNENSNVLIFGCEGDADEELYQKLLAE
;
A
#
# COMPACT_ATOMS: atom_id res chain seq x y z
N MET A 1 -24.93 -6.63 -9.06
CA MET A 1 -24.81 -5.81 -7.85
C MET A 1 -26.12 -5.59 -7.13
N GLU A 2 -27.23 -5.23 -7.79
CA GLU A 2 -28.55 -5.02 -7.15
C GLU A 2 -29.07 -6.21 -6.29
N LYS A 3 -28.72 -7.45 -6.62
CA LYS A 3 -29.11 -8.63 -5.82
C LYS A 3 -28.43 -8.73 -4.43
N ILE A 4 -27.27 -8.07 -4.24
CA ILE A 4 -26.49 -8.17 -3.00
C ILE A 4 -27.00 -7.19 -1.96
N THR A 5 -27.57 -6.07 -2.38
CA THR A 5 -27.99 -4.97 -1.50
C THR A 5 -29.49 -4.93 -1.22
N LYS A 6 -30.29 -5.80 -1.86
CA LYS A 6 -31.72 -5.85 -1.66
C LYS A 6 -32.07 -6.17 -0.19
N GLY A 7 -32.48 -5.16 0.57
CA GLY A 7 -32.83 -5.26 1.99
C GLY A 7 -31.75 -4.80 2.99
N LYS A 8 -30.63 -4.20 2.55
CA LYS A 8 -29.52 -3.77 3.42
C LYS A 8 -29.28 -2.25 3.42
N LYS A 9 -30.31 -1.44 3.15
CA LYS A 9 -30.16 0.04 3.09
C LYS A 9 -29.69 0.68 4.41
N ASP A 10 -29.80 -0.01 5.52
CA ASP A 10 -29.42 0.49 6.85
C ASP A 10 -27.98 0.11 7.26
N VAL A 11 -27.26 -0.60 6.39
CA VAL A 11 -25.85 -0.95 6.69
C VAL A 11 -24.98 0.28 6.48
N ILE A 12 -24.23 0.64 7.51
CA ILE A 12 -23.19 1.65 7.46
C ILE A 12 -21.84 0.93 7.46
N VAL A 13 -20.99 1.22 6.47
CA VAL A 13 -19.60 0.77 6.46
C VAL A 13 -18.70 1.83 7.06
N SER A 14 -17.64 1.42 7.75
CA SER A 14 -16.68 2.32 8.37
C SER A 14 -15.24 1.85 8.16
N THR A 15 -14.31 2.78 8.06
CA THR A 15 -12.86 2.51 8.00
C THR A 15 -12.07 3.68 8.55
N ALA A 16 -10.80 3.43 8.92
CA ALA A 16 -9.87 4.47 9.35
C ALA A 16 -8.68 4.51 8.40
N THR A 17 -8.70 5.44 7.45
CA THR A 17 -7.59 5.63 6.49
C THR A 17 -7.85 6.83 5.58
N ALA A 18 -6.79 7.51 5.19
CA ALA A 18 -6.83 8.65 4.26
C ALA A 18 -6.32 8.31 2.85
N GLY A 19 -5.92 7.05 2.62
CA GLY A 19 -5.31 6.61 1.36
C GLY A 19 -6.24 5.82 0.44
N ASN A 20 -5.63 5.02 -0.43
CA ASN A 20 -6.32 4.23 -1.46
C ASN A 20 -7.40 3.28 -0.90
N HIS A 21 -7.18 2.72 0.29
CA HIS A 21 -8.17 1.87 0.94
C HIS A 21 -9.45 2.64 1.28
N GLY A 22 -9.33 3.85 1.87
CA GLY A 22 -10.47 4.72 2.17
C GLY A 22 -11.28 5.09 0.93
N LYS A 23 -10.59 5.49 -0.14
CA LYS A 23 -11.24 5.75 -1.45
C LYS A 23 -11.96 4.51 -1.97
N SER A 24 -11.35 3.34 -1.90
CA SER A 24 -11.94 2.08 -2.35
C SER A 24 -13.19 1.70 -1.55
N VAL A 25 -13.16 1.88 -0.23
CA VAL A 25 -14.32 1.63 0.64
C VAL A 25 -15.45 2.62 0.35
N ALA A 26 -15.14 3.92 0.19
CA ALA A 26 -16.12 4.94 -0.17
C ALA A 26 -16.75 4.67 -1.53
N TRP A 27 -15.93 4.35 -2.53
CA TRP A 27 -16.40 4.00 -3.87
C TRP A 27 -17.28 2.75 -3.87
N GLY A 28 -16.86 1.72 -3.16
CA GLY A 28 -17.63 0.48 -3.01
C GLY A 28 -18.98 0.72 -2.34
N ALA A 29 -19.00 1.48 -1.24
CA ALA A 29 -20.21 1.85 -0.54
C ALA A 29 -21.17 2.64 -1.43
N LYS A 30 -20.66 3.67 -2.14
CA LYS A 30 -21.43 4.47 -3.11
C LYS A 30 -22.10 3.58 -4.17
N ASN A 31 -21.35 2.66 -4.78
CA ASN A 31 -21.87 1.75 -5.81
C ASN A 31 -22.89 0.74 -5.27
N LEU A 32 -22.81 0.40 -4.00
CA LEU A 32 -23.74 -0.50 -3.33
C LEU A 32 -24.93 0.23 -2.69
N GLY A 33 -24.96 1.57 -2.74
CA GLY A 33 -26.00 2.39 -2.10
C GLY A 33 -25.97 2.34 -0.58
N LEU A 34 -24.79 2.13 0.01
CA LEU A 34 -24.55 2.09 1.46
C LEU A 34 -24.01 3.43 1.96
N ASN A 35 -24.27 3.74 3.22
CA ASN A 35 -23.60 4.85 3.90
C ASN A 35 -22.18 4.46 4.28
N CYS A 36 -21.25 5.41 4.16
CA CYS A 36 -19.84 5.21 4.48
C CYS A 36 -19.34 6.28 5.45
N LYS A 37 -18.61 5.84 6.48
CA LYS A 37 -17.94 6.74 7.44
C LYS A 37 -16.44 6.45 7.44
N ILE A 38 -15.65 7.49 7.21
CA ILE A 38 -14.19 7.37 7.15
C ILE A 38 -13.57 8.24 8.24
N PHE A 39 -12.81 7.61 9.11
CA PHE A 39 -12.09 8.26 10.18
C PHE A 39 -10.67 8.58 9.72
N ILE A 40 -10.26 9.84 9.87
CA ILE A 40 -8.93 10.31 9.49
C ILE A 40 -8.31 11.13 10.62
N SER A 41 -6.98 11.13 10.69
CA SER A 41 -6.25 12.03 11.58
C SER A 41 -6.54 13.50 11.24
N GLU A 42 -6.49 14.36 12.23
CA GLU A 42 -6.65 15.82 12.03
C GLU A 42 -5.62 16.41 11.08
N ASN A 43 -4.45 15.78 10.93
CA ASN A 43 -3.33 16.22 10.09
C ASN A 43 -3.45 15.82 8.62
N VAL A 44 -4.45 15.03 8.25
CA VAL A 44 -4.66 14.61 6.85
C VAL A 44 -5.07 15.84 6.02
N SER A 45 -4.50 15.97 4.81
CA SER A 45 -4.80 17.08 3.91
C SER A 45 -6.31 17.16 3.58
N GLU A 46 -6.79 18.38 3.33
CA GLU A 46 -8.20 18.57 2.97
C GLU A 46 -8.50 17.97 1.59
N THR A 47 -7.53 18.00 0.67
CA THR A 47 -7.64 17.37 -0.65
C THR A 47 -8.00 15.89 -0.52
N ARG A 48 -7.29 15.12 0.30
CA ARG A 48 -7.60 13.71 0.56
C ARG A 48 -8.97 13.50 1.20
N ALA A 49 -9.36 14.39 2.11
CA ALA A 49 -10.68 14.31 2.73
C ALA A 49 -11.81 14.59 1.73
N GLU A 50 -11.63 15.57 0.85
CA GLU A 50 -12.61 15.92 -0.19
C GLU A 50 -12.80 14.80 -1.23
N GLU A 51 -11.74 14.11 -1.62
CA GLU A 51 -11.85 12.96 -2.52
C GLU A 51 -12.83 11.89 -1.97
N MET A 52 -12.77 11.62 -0.68
CA MET A 52 -13.68 10.66 -0.04
C MET A 52 -15.10 11.21 0.07
N ARG A 53 -15.27 12.51 0.37
CA ARG A 53 -16.59 13.16 0.39
C ARG A 53 -17.23 13.17 -1.01
N ASN A 54 -16.45 13.34 -2.07
CA ASN A 54 -16.91 13.26 -3.46
C ASN A 54 -17.42 11.85 -3.83
N LEU A 55 -17.00 10.85 -3.07
CA LEU A 55 -17.52 9.48 -3.11
C LEU A 55 -18.69 9.24 -2.15
N ASN A 56 -19.30 10.32 -1.61
CA ASN A 56 -20.42 10.31 -0.66
C ASN A 56 -20.07 9.72 0.71
N ALA A 57 -18.80 9.67 1.11
CA ALA A 57 -18.43 9.29 2.46
C ALA A 57 -18.55 10.46 3.44
N GLU A 58 -19.03 10.19 4.64
CA GLU A 58 -18.89 11.10 5.78
C GLU A 58 -17.49 10.96 6.35
N VAL A 59 -16.69 12.03 6.25
CA VAL A 59 -15.32 12.07 6.77
C VAL A 59 -15.32 12.66 8.16
N ILE A 60 -14.79 11.89 9.12
CA ILE A 60 -14.71 12.23 10.55
C ILE A 60 -13.25 12.45 10.91
N ARG A 61 -12.89 13.69 11.26
CA ARG A 61 -11.54 14.01 11.74
C ARG A 61 -11.41 13.67 13.21
N VAL A 62 -10.35 12.95 13.53
CA VAL A 62 -10.01 12.51 14.89
C VAL A 62 -8.74 13.25 15.31
N LYS A 63 -8.73 13.77 16.53
CA LYS A 63 -7.53 14.38 17.10
C LYS A 63 -6.48 13.32 17.37
N GLY A 64 -5.25 13.58 16.92
CA GLY A 64 -4.11 12.65 17.05
C GLY A 64 -3.70 12.05 15.72
N ASN A 65 -3.13 10.86 15.77
CA ASN A 65 -2.52 10.15 14.63
C ASN A 65 -3.46 9.09 13.98
N TYR A 66 -2.87 8.24 13.16
CA TYR A 66 -3.60 7.14 12.50
C TYR A 66 -4.18 6.13 13.52
N GLU A 67 -3.41 5.74 14.51
CA GLU A 67 -3.82 4.79 15.55
C GLU A 67 -5.01 5.31 16.37
N ASP A 68 -5.03 6.60 16.65
CA ASP A 68 -6.17 7.26 17.32
C ASP A 68 -7.42 7.21 16.44
N SER A 69 -7.27 7.44 15.14
CA SER A 69 -8.35 7.36 14.16
C SER A 69 -8.91 5.93 14.06
N LEU A 70 -8.03 4.92 14.04
CA LEU A 70 -8.42 3.52 14.00
C LEU A 70 -9.16 3.12 15.29
N SER A 71 -8.64 3.52 16.43
CA SER A 71 -9.25 3.25 17.74
C SER A 71 -10.65 3.86 17.85
N GLU A 72 -10.83 5.10 17.41
CA GLU A 72 -12.13 5.76 17.43
C GLU A 72 -13.09 5.15 16.40
N CYS A 73 -12.61 4.74 15.23
CA CYS A 73 -13.39 4.00 14.24
C CYS A 73 -13.93 2.70 14.84
N ILE A 74 -13.08 1.89 15.46
CA ILE A 74 -13.48 0.62 16.09
C ILE A 74 -14.52 0.87 17.19
N LYS A 75 -14.25 1.84 18.06
CA LYS A 75 -15.15 2.21 19.18
C LYS A 75 -16.53 2.64 18.69
N GLN A 76 -16.58 3.57 17.72
CA GLN A 76 -17.84 4.07 17.18
C GLN A 76 -18.61 2.99 16.43
N SER A 77 -17.91 2.16 15.67
CA SER A 77 -18.50 1.07 14.89
C SER A 77 -19.12 0.02 15.80
N ASN A 78 -18.43 -0.40 16.86
CA ASN A 78 -18.96 -1.34 17.83
C ASN A 78 -20.19 -0.76 18.57
N LYS A 79 -20.14 0.51 18.97
CA LYS A 79 -21.25 1.19 19.64
C LYS A 79 -22.51 1.27 18.79
N ASN A 80 -22.33 1.52 17.47
CA ASN A 80 -23.45 1.79 16.56
C ASN A 80 -23.76 0.63 15.61
N ASN A 81 -23.11 -0.53 15.80
CA ASN A 81 -23.26 -1.72 14.96
C ASN A 81 -22.96 -1.43 13.47
N TRP A 82 -21.92 -0.66 13.18
CA TRP A 82 -21.44 -0.43 11.82
C TRP A 82 -20.50 -1.54 11.37
N GLN A 83 -20.48 -1.83 10.09
CA GLN A 83 -19.59 -2.82 9.50
C GLN A 83 -18.21 -2.20 9.26
N ILE A 84 -17.23 -2.59 10.06
CA ILE A 84 -15.83 -2.20 9.83
C ILE A 84 -15.33 -2.88 8.56
N VAL A 85 -14.69 -2.10 7.68
CA VAL A 85 -14.01 -2.55 6.47
C VAL A 85 -12.59 -1.98 6.49
N GLN A 86 -11.72 -2.59 7.32
CA GLN A 86 -10.32 -2.19 7.52
C GLN A 86 -9.39 -3.20 6.85
N ASP A 87 -8.27 -2.73 6.32
CA ASP A 87 -7.25 -3.54 5.65
C ASP A 87 -6.18 -4.10 6.61
N VAL A 88 -6.09 -3.54 7.83
CA VAL A 88 -5.22 -4.05 8.90
C VAL A 88 -5.93 -5.13 9.69
N ALA A 89 -5.24 -6.23 9.96
CA ALA A 89 -5.76 -7.36 10.73
C ALA A 89 -5.29 -7.31 12.20
N TRP A 90 -6.19 -7.65 13.10
CA TRP A 90 -5.88 -7.97 14.51
C TRP A 90 -6.49 -9.31 14.89
N GLU A 91 -6.30 -9.78 16.15
CA GLU A 91 -6.55 -11.17 16.54
C GLU A 91 -7.95 -11.69 16.14
N ASP A 92 -8.99 -10.90 16.39
CA ASP A 92 -10.38 -11.28 16.10
C ASP A 92 -10.91 -10.70 14.78
N TYR A 93 -10.04 -10.04 13.98
CA TYR A 93 -10.42 -9.36 12.75
C TYR A 93 -9.48 -9.71 11.60
N LYS A 94 -9.67 -10.85 10.98
CA LYS A 94 -8.79 -11.39 9.92
C LYS A 94 -9.51 -11.59 8.57
N LEU A 95 -10.84 -11.73 8.59
CA LEU A 95 -11.58 -12.06 7.36
C LEU A 95 -11.59 -10.91 6.36
N VAL A 96 -11.94 -9.70 6.79
CA VAL A 96 -12.04 -8.54 5.89
C VAL A 96 -10.68 -8.15 5.33
N PRO A 97 -9.56 -8.09 6.10
CA PRO A 97 -8.23 -7.92 5.55
C PRO A 97 -7.86 -8.98 4.50
N LYS A 98 -8.20 -10.26 4.71
CA LYS A 98 -8.00 -11.32 3.70
C LYS A 98 -8.78 -11.05 2.42
N LEU A 99 -10.03 -10.59 2.53
CA LEU A 99 -10.84 -10.24 1.36
C LEU A 99 -10.28 -9.02 0.62
N THR A 100 -9.76 -8.02 1.34
CA THR A 100 -9.07 -6.87 0.75
C THR A 100 -7.83 -7.32 -0.01
N MET A 101 -7.00 -8.18 0.58
CA MET A 101 -5.84 -8.77 -0.10
C MET A 101 -6.24 -9.60 -1.32
N ALA A 102 -7.33 -10.36 -1.23
CA ALA A 102 -7.89 -11.09 -2.39
C ALA A 102 -8.30 -10.13 -3.51
N GLY A 103 -8.82 -8.94 -3.19
CA GLY A 103 -9.08 -7.87 -4.16
C GLY A 103 -7.79 -7.39 -4.84
N TYR A 104 -6.72 -7.18 -4.10
CA TYR A 104 -5.41 -6.81 -4.68
C TYR A 104 -4.84 -7.88 -5.62
N SER A 105 -5.16 -9.16 -5.43
CA SER A 105 -4.67 -10.24 -6.29
C SER A 105 -5.10 -10.12 -7.75
N VAL A 106 -6.16 -9.34 -8.05
CA VAL A 106 -6.58 -9.01 -9.43
C VAL A 106 -5.44 -8.32 -10.18
N MET A 107 -4.72 -7.40 -9.53
CA MET A 107 -3.57 -6.71 -10.13
C MET A 107 -2.49 -7.73 -10.56
N MET A 108 -2.17 -8.71 -9.73
CA MET A 108 -1.18 -9.73 -10.11
C MET A 108 -1.69 -10.65 -11.22
N LYS A 109 -3.00 -10.97 -11.24
CA LYS A 109 -3.60 -11.73 -12.34
C LYS A 109 -3.45 -10.98 -13.66
N GLU A 110 -3.83 -9.70 -13.71
CA GLU A 110 -3.70 -8.86 -14.90
C GLU A 110 -2.23 -8.72 -15.33
N THR A 111 -1.33 -8.52 -14.36
CA THR A 111 0.11 -8.49 -14.61
C THR A 111 0.59 -9.80 -15.26
N SER A 112 0.17 -10.96 -14.74
CA SER A 112 0.57 -12.25 -15.30
C SER A 112 0.10 -12.44 -16.76
N GLU A 113 -1.04 -11.86 -17.13
CA GLU A 113 -1.56 -11.85 -18.49
C GLU A 113 -0.78 -10.89 -19.41
N GLN A 114 -0.25 -9.79 -18.87
CA GLN A 114 0.54 -8.79 -19.61
C GLN A 114 1.96 -9.25 -19.88
N ILE A 115 2.62 -9.90 -18.91
CA ILE A 115 4.03 -10.32 -19.02
C ILE A 115 4.24 -11.64 -19.77
N LYS A 116 3.20 -12.26 -20.26
CA LYS A 116 3.05 -13.61 -20.89
C LYS A 116 4.31 -14.38 -21.26
N ASN A 117 5.29 -13.76 -21.90
CA ASN A 117 6.49 -14.40 -22.45
C ASN A 117 7.79 -13.93 -21.80
N GLU A 118 7.68 -13.05 -20.80
CA GLU A 118 8.81 -12.49 -20.10
C GLU A 118 8.97 -13.15 -18.72
N LYS A 119 10.11 -13.79 -18.51
CA LYS A 119 10.41 -14.34 -17.20
C LYS A 119 10.91 -13.24 -16.28
N ILE A 120 10.09 -12.86 -15.29
CA ILE A 120 10.47 -11.90 -14.26
C ILE A 120 11.47 -12.55 -13.30
N SER A 121 12.62 -11.93 -13.12
CA SER A 121 13.67 -12.42 -12.23
C SER A 121 13.53 -11.85 -10.81
N HIS A 122 13.09 -10.60 -10.69
CA HIS A 122 12.95 -9.88 -9.44
C HIS A 122 11.62 -9.15 -9.38
N VAL A 123 11.03 -9.07 -8.19
CA VAL A 123 9.85 -8.24 -7.92
C VAL A 123 10.16 -7.36 -6.72
N ILE A 124 9.95 -6.06 -6.86
CA ILE A 124 10.13 -5.09 -5.77
C ILE A 124 8.73 -4.62 -5.34
N LEU A 125 8.41 -4.84 -4.08
CA LEU A 125 7.10 -4.60 -3.49
C LEU A 125 7.20 -3.57 -2.36
N GLN A 126 6.56 -2.43 -2.53
CA GLN A 126 6.44 -1.45 -1.46
C GLN A 126 5.53 -1.97 -0.34
N ALA A 127 5.90 -1.70 0.90
CA ALA A 127 5.14 -2.10 2.07
C ALA A 127 5.02 -0.97 3.09
N GLY A 128 3.81 -0.81 3.62
CA GLY A 128 3.51 -0.25 4.92
C GLY A 128 3.16 -1.41 5.84
N VAL A 129 1.88 -1.62 6.17
CA VAL A 129 1.42 -2.80 6.95
C VAL A 129 1.55 -4.15 6.22
N GLY A 130 2.00 -4.14 4.96
CA GLY A 130 2.32 -5.33 4.18
C GLY A 130 1.18 -5.93 3.35
N GLY A 131 -0.03 -5.36 3.38
CA GLY A 131 -1.23 -5.95 2.74
C GLY A 131 -1.08 -6.16 1.23
N MET A 132 -0.67 -5.13 0.49
CA MET A 132 -0.46 -5.20 -0.95
C MET A 132 0.72 -6.13 -1.29
N ALA A 133 1.85 -5.99 -0.61
CA ALA A 133 3.02 -6.83 -0.83
C ALA A 133 2.69 -8.32 -0.66
N ALA A 134 1.99 -8.70 0.43
CA ALA A 134 1.56 -10.07 0.67
C ALA A 134 0.55 -10.57 -0.39
N ALA A 135 -0.35 -9.72 -0.86
CA ALA A 135 -1.27 -10.06 -1.92
C ALA A 135 -0.55 -10.34 -3.25
N MET A 136 0.48 -9.55 -3.58
CA MET A 136 1.31 -9.79 -4.77
C MET A 136 2.09 -11.10 -4.64
N VAL A 137 2.67 -11.40 -3.47
CA VAL A 137 3.35 -12.68 -3.21
C VAL A 137 2.39 -13.86 -3.40
N ALA A 138 1.19 -13.79 -2.83
CA ALA A 138 0.18 -14.83 -3.03
C ALA A 138 -0.26 -14.95 -4.50
N GLY A 139 -0.39 -13.82 -5.20
CA GLY A 139 -0.70 -13.78 -6.63
C GLY A 139 0.41 -14.38 -7.50
N ILE A 140 1.68 -14.10 -7.20
CA ILE A 140 2.85 -14.72 -7.85
C ILE A 140 2.76 -16.24 -7.73
N ALA A 141 2.59 -16.77 -6.51
CA ALA A 141 2.46 -18.19 -6.27
C ALA A 141 1.24 -18.83 -6.96
N ARG A 142 0.21 -18.05 -7.26
CA ARG A 142 -1.04 -18.51 -7.89
C ARG A 142 -1.00 -18.49 -9.42
N TYR A 143 -0.33 -17.47 -10.01
CA TYR A 143 -0.45 -17.16 -11.44
C TYR A 143 0.85 -17.33 -12.21
N LEU A 144 1.99 -17.45 -11.54
CA LEU A 144 3.26 -17.82 -12.16
C LEU A 144 3.62 -19.27 -11.80
N ASP A 145 4.34 -19.95 -12.68
CA ASP A 145 4.86 -21.33 -12.49
C ASP A 145 6.26 -21.33 -11.87
N TYR A 146 6.76 -20.16 -11.47
CA TYR A 146 8.06 -19.94 -10.82
C TYR A 146 7.95 -18.82 -9.79
N ILE A 147 8.91 -18.75 -8.88
CA ILE A 147 8.99 -17.67 -7.88
C ILE A 147 10.22 -16.80 -8.20
N PRO A 148 10.02 -15.49 -8.50
CA PRO A 148 11.11 -14.54 -8.66
C PRO A 148 11.75 -14.22 -7.30
N GLN A 149 12.87 -13.52 -7.30
CA GLN A 149 13.41 -12.89 -6.09
C GLN A 149 12.42 -11.81 -5.59
N ILE A 150 11.91 -11.98 -4.38
CA ILE A 150 10.95 -11.05 -3.77
C ILE A 150 11.70 -10.10 -2.84
N ILE A 151 11.64 -8.82 -3.15
CA ILE A 151 12.28 -7.73 -2.43
C ILE A 151 11.16 -6.83 -1.89
N VAL A 152 11.17 -6.58 -0.59
CA VAL A 152 10.29 -5.58 0.02
C VAL A 152 11.05 -4.28 0.16
N VAL A 153 10.40 -3.15 -0.18
CA VAL A 153 10.94 -1.80 0.02
C VAL A 153 10.06 -1.02 0.99
N GLU A 154 10.71 -0.34 1.93
CA GLU A 154 10.08 0.47 2.97
C GLU A 154 10.78 1.83 3.10
N PRO A 155 10.12 2.87 3.67
CA PRO A 155 10.82 4.07 4.13
C PRO A 155 11.85 3.72 5.21
N ASP A 156 13.00 4.36 5.22
CA ASP A 156 14.02 4.17 6.25
C ASP A 156 13.53 4.57 7.66
N SER A 157 12.60 5.51 7.73
CA SER A 157 11.95 5.94 8.98
C SER A 157 10.84 4.99 9.48
N ALA A 158 10.37 4.02 8.65
CA ALA A 158 9.22 3.20 8.95
C ALA A 158 9.38 1.75 8.41
N ALA A 159 10.48 1.08 8.73
CA ALA A 159 10.88 -0.23 8.20
C ALA A 159 10.37 -1.39 9.09
N CYS A 160 9.06 -1.50 9.32
CA CYS A 160 8.49 -2.48 10.23
C CYS A 160 8.55 -3.94 9.72
N VAL A 161 8.49 -4.15 8.40
CA VAL A 161 8.66 -5.49 7.79
C VAL A 161 10.09 -5.97 7.95
N LEU A 162 11.08 -5.12 7.65
CA LEU A 162 12.50 -5.42 7.83
C LEU A 162 12.80 -5.81 9.28
N GLU A 163 12.37 -5.01 10.24
CA GLU A 163 12.59 -5.28 11.67
C GLU A 163 11.89 -6.56 12.11
N SER A 164 10.67 -6.81 11.63
CA SER A 164 9.94 -8.04 11.93
C SER A 164 10.63 -9.29 11.36
N ILE A 165 11.16 -9.21 10.13
CA ILE A 165 11.92 -10.32 9.52
C ILE A 165 13.22 -10.57 10.29
N ASN A 166 13.96 -9.52 10.65
CA ASN A 166 15.19 -9.64 11.45
C ASN A 166 14.94 -10.29 12.82
N LYS A 167 13.79 -10.03 13.43
CA LYS A 167 13.41 -10.60 14.74
C LYS A 167 12.70 -11.97 14.62
N GLY A 168 12.27 -12.37 13.43
CA GLY A 168 11.46 -13.59 13.22
C GLY A 168 10.06 -13.52 13.81
N LYS A 169 9.58 -12.35 14.19
CA LYS A 169 8.23 -12.08 14.75
C LYS A 169 7.82 -10.65 14.41
N ILE A 170 6.52 -10.37 14.50
CA ILE A 170 6.05 -8.97 14.37
C ILE A 170 6.73 -8.12 15.44
N GLU A 171 7.40 -7.06 14.99
CA GLU A 171 8.04 -6.07 15.83
C GLU A 171 7.40 -4.70 15.57
N LYS A 172 6.98 -4.04 16.62
CA LYS A 172 6.47 -2.67 16.55
C LYS A 172 7.63 -1.70 16.67
N ILE A 173 7.75 -0.80 15.70
CA ILE A 173 8.76 0.26 15.71
C ILE A 173 8.12 1.61 16.06
N SER A 174 8.92 2.51 16.63
CA SER A 174 8.52 3.89 16.84
C SER A 174 8.89 4.72 15.61
N ILE A 175 7.92 5.45 15.07
CA ILE A 175 8.14 6.40 13.98
C ILE A 175 8.36 7.77 14.61
N GLU A 176 9.61 8.23 14.61
CA GLU A 176 9.96 9.56 15.13
C GLU A 176 9.59 10.67 14.16
N LYS A 177 9.67 10.38 12.86
CA LYS A 177 9.31 11.29 11.78
C LYS A 177 8.54 10.52 10.72
N GLU A 178 7.34 10.98 10.42
CA GLU A 178 6.53 10.44 9.32
C GLU A 178 7.25 10.62 7.99
N SER A 179 7.24 9.57 7.17
CA SER A 179 7.74 9.63 5.80
C SER A 179 6.76 10.39 4.90
N ILE A 180 7.27 11.06 3.89
CA ILE A 180 6.43 11.63 2.82
C ILE A 180 5.68 10.53 2.05
N MET A 181 6.20 9.31 2.05
CA MET A 181 5.52 8.11 1.56
C MET A 181 4.42 7.68 2.54
N GLY A 182 3.39 8.52 2.71
CA GLY A 182 2.41 8.42 3.79
C GLY A 182 1.67 7.08 3.86
N GLY A 183 1.39 6.44 2.71
CA GLY A 183 0.78 5.11 2.64
C GLY A 183 1.70 3.96 3.08
N MET A 184 2.99 4.23 3.29
CA MET A 184 4.01 3.28 3.72
C MET A 184 4.56 3.60 5.11
N SER A 185 4.24 4.75 5.70
CA SER A 185 4.69 5.18 7.03
C SER A 185 3.90 4.44 8.12
N CYS A 186 4.28 3.18 8.36
CA CYS A 186 3.59 2.27 9.26
C CYS A 186 4.56 1.64 10.28
N GLY A 187 4.15 1.64 11.55
CA GLY A 187 4.98 1.15 12.65
C GLY A 187 4.87 -0.35 12.94
N GLU A 188 3.94 -1.06 12.31
CA GLU A 188 3.69 -2.47 12.61
C GLU A 188 3.13 -3.23 11.41
N VAL A 189 3.62 -4.44 11.18
CA VAL A 189 3.10 -5.33 10.12
C VAL A 189 1.77 -5.94 10.55
N SER A 190 0.79 -5.94 9.66
CA SER A 190 -0.51 -6.56 9.90
C SER A 190 -0.39 -8.09 10.05
N LEU A 191 -1.20 -8.70 10.93
CA LEU A 191 -1.13 -10.14 11.25
C LEU A 191 -1.26 -11.05 10.02
N VAL A 192 -2.19 -10.77 9.11
CA VAL A 192 -2.43 -11.62 7.93
C VAL A 192 -1.30 -11.49 6.90
N PRO A 193 -0.84 -10.31 6.52
CA PRO A 193 0.36 -10.13 5.69
C PRO A 193 1.60 -10.81 6.25
N TRP A 194 1.83 -10.72 7.57
CA TRP A 194 3.00 -11.33 8.21
C TRP A 194 3.10 -12.83 7.94
N GLU A 195 1.99 -13.55 8.02
CA GLU A 195 1.98 -15.01 7.77
C GLU A 195 2.47 -15.39 6.38
N ILE A 196 2.37 -14.49 5.41
CA ILE A 196 2.86 -14.68 4.05
C ILE A 196 4.31 -14.17 3.92
N LEU A 197 4.55 -12.92 4.34
CA LEU A 197 5.82 -12.23 4.09
C LEU A 197 6.99 -12.88 4.82
N LYS A 198 6.81 -13.33 6.08
CA LYS A 198 7.89 -13.92 6.90
C LYS A 198 8.63 -15.10 6.24
N ASN A 199 7.96 -15.81 5.33
CA ASN A 199 8.54 -16.99 4.65
C ASN A 199 8.78 -16.78 3.16
N SER A 200 8.43 -15.62 2.60
CA SER A 200 8.43 -15.40 1.15
C SER A 200 9.34 -14.25 0.73
N VAL A 201 9.65 -13.32 1.62
CA VAL A 201 10.54 -12.21 1.32
C VAL A 201 11.99 -12.70 1.36
N HIS A 202 12.72 -12.43 0.28
CA HIS A 202 14.12 -12.79 0.16
C HIS A 202 15.04 -11.69 0.65
N PHE A 203 14.66 -10.42 0.41
CA PHE A 203 15.42 -9.24 0.80
C PHE A 203 14.50 -8.10 1.21
N CYS A 204 14.95 -7.28 2.14
CA CYS A 204 14.33 -6.00 2.46
C CYS A 204 15.32 -4.88 2.14
N VAL A 205 14.80 -3.77 1.63
CA VAL A 205 15.54 -2.55 1.30
C VAL A 205 14.81 -1.37 1.89
N THR A 206 15.54 -0.42 2.45
CA THR A 206 14.98 0.85 2.87
C THR A 206 15.39 1.97 1.92
N VAL A 207 14.53 2.97 1.76
CA VAL A 207 14.78 4.14 0.94
C VAL A 207 14.50 5.42 1.72
N SER A 208 15.32 6.44 1.51
CA SER A 208 15.12 7.76 2.11
C SER A 208 14.12 8.58 1.29
N ASP A 209 13.36 9.42 1.98
CA ASP A 209 12.49 10.44 1.41
C ASP A 209 13.21 11.36 0.41
N ASP A 210 14.52 11.59 0.60
CA ASP A 210 15.35 12.48 -0.19
C ASP A 210 15.40 12.14 -1.70
N TYR A 211 15.10 10.90 -2.06
CA TYR A 211 15.13 10.44 -3.45
C TYR A 211 13.76 10.44 -4.15
N ILE A 212 12.68 10.64 -3.38
CA ILE A 212 11.32 10.46 -3.90
C ILE A 212 10.95 11.56 -4.89
N SER A 213 11.14 12.82 -4.51
CA SER A 213 10.84 13.98 -5.36
C SER A 213 11.53 13.88 -6.74
N LYS A 214 12.83 13.58 -6.75
CA LYS A 214 13.59 13.39 -7.99
C LYS A 214 13.01 12.26 -8.86
N THR A 215 12.59 11.16 -8.25
CA THR A 215 12.05 10.01 -8.99
C THR A 215 10.66 10.31 -9.55
N VAL A 216 9.81 11.02 -8.80
CA VAL A 216 8.52 11.53 -9.29
C VAL A 216 8.72 12.40 -10.55
N LYS A 217 9.70 13.31 -10.52
CA LYS A 217 10.05 14.14 -11.69
C LYS A 217 10.49 13.31 -12.89
N TYR A 218 11.34 12.33 -12.69
CA TYR A 218 11.83 11.48 -13.77
C TYR A 218 10.69 10.72 -14.47
N LEU A 219 9.72 10.22 -13.71
CA LEU A 219 8.51 9.61 -14.27
C LEU A 219 7.66 10.63 -15.05
N ALA A 220 7.42 11.80 -14.47
CA ALA A 220 6.63 12.86 -15.09
C ALA A 220 7.27 13.41 -16.37
N ASN A 221 8.60 13.47 -16.42
CA ASN A 221 9.39 14.01 -17.53
C ASN A 221 9.75 12.96 -18.60
N LYS A 222 9.27 11.72 -18.49
CA LYS A 222 9.54 10.62 -19.44
C LYS A 222 11.00 10.18 -19.48
N GLU A 223 11.75 10.32 -18.38
CA GLU A 223 13.17 9.94 -18.35
C GLU A 223 13.38 8.43 -18.25
N PHE A 224 12.36 7.68 -17.79
CA PHE A 224 12.39 6.22 -17.70
C PHE A 224 11.62 5.51 -18.83
N SER A 225 10.75 6.22 -19.53
CA SER A 225 9.91 5.63 -20.59
C SER A 225 9.54 6.68 -21.64
N ASN A 226 9.05 6.24 -22.80
CA ASN A 226 8.51 7.12 -23.82
C ASN A 226 7.19 7.79 -23.42
N ASP A 227 6.52 7.25 -22.40
CA ASP A 227 5.25 7.75 -21.89
C ASP A 227 5.44 8.50 -20.57
N LYS A 228 4.64 9.55 -20.37
CA LYS A 228 4.53 10.22 -19.08
C LYS A 228 3.86 9.27 -18.09
N ILE A 229 4.50 9.01 -16.97
CA ILE A 229 3.95 8.23 -15.87
C ILE A 229 3.66 9.19 -14.72
N ILE A 230 2.39 9.24 -14.31
CA ILE A 230 1.97 9.96 -13.11
C ILE A 230 2.06 8.97 -11.95
N GLY A 231 3.15 9.03 -11.22
CA GLY A 231 3.38 8.22 -10.02
C GLY A 231 3.61 9.10 -8.82
N GLY A 232 2.81 8.90 -7.77
CA GLY A 232 2.94 9.59 -6.50
C GLY A 232 4.11 9.06 -5.65
N GLU A 233 4.18 9.57 -4.43
CA GLU A 233 5.28 9.28 -3.49
C GLU A 233 5.39 7.79 -3.13
N CYS A 234 4.28 7.07 -3.03
CA CYS A 234 4.30 5.63 -2.73
C CYS A 234 4.48 4.74 -3.97
N SER A 235 4.48 5.30 -5.19
CA SER A 235 4.74 4.55 -6.42
C SER A 235 6.21 4.47 -6.80
N THR A 236 7.04 5.35 -6.28
CA THR A 236 8.44 5.52 -6.69
C THR A 236 9.47 4.70 -5.89
N PRO A 237 9.21 4.23 -4.65
CA PRO A 237 10.23 3.54 -3.85
C PRO A 237 10.85 2.32 -4.51
N GLY A 238 10.08 1.59 -5.33
CA GLY A 238 10.61 0.47 -6.10
C GLY A 238 11.69 0.87 -7.09
N ILE A 239 11.55 2.02 -7.74
CA ILE A 239 12.54 2.56 -8.69
C ILE A 239 13.78 3.06 -7.92
N VAL A 240 13.57 3.78 -6.81
CA VAL A 240 14.66 4.27 -5.94
C VAL A 240 15.48 3.09 -5.44
N SER A 241 14.83 2.03 -4.94
CA SER A 241 15.52 0.85 -4.46
C SER A 241 16.29 0.12 -5.57
N LEU A 242 15.71 -0.02 -6.76
CA LEU A 242 16.41 -0.61 -7.92
C LEU A 242 17.66 0.16 -8.28
N ALA A 243 17.59 1.49 -8.30
CA ALA A 243 18.75 2.34 -8.56
C ALA A 243 19.85 2.18 -7.50
N GLY A 244 19.46 2.13 -6.21
CA GLY A 244 20.37 1.86 -5.09
C GLY A 244 21.03 0.49 -5.21
N LEU A 245 20.23 -0.56 -5.41
CA LEU A 245 20.69 -1.94 -5.59
C LEU A 245 21.64 -2.09 -6.79
N ASN A 246 21.37 -1.38 -7.89
CA ASN A 246 22.23 -1.42 -9.07
C ASN A 246 23.60 -0.78 -8.82
N ASN A 247 23.69 0.19 -7.92
CA ASN A 247 24.94 0.88 -7.57
C ASN A 247 25.76 0.14 -6.49
N ASP A 248 25.15 -0.78 -5.73
CA ASP A 248 25.82 -1.61 -4.73
C ASP A 248 26.23 -2.97 -5.33
N TYR A 249 27.49 -3.09 -5.71
CA TYR A 249 28.02 -4.29 -6.35
C TYR A 249 27.85 -5.54 -5.49
N GLU A 250 28.12 -5.49 -4.20
CA GLU A 250 28.04 -6.63 -3.29
C GLU A 250 26.58 -7.11 -3.11
N THR A 251 25.66 -6.19 -2.89
CA THR A 251 24.24 -6.52 -2.77
C THR A 251 23.69 -7.02 -4.11
N ARG A 252 24.02 -6.35 -5.21
CA ARG A 252 23.62 -6.76 -6.56
C ARG A 252 24.04 -8.20 -6.87
N LYS A 253 25.27 -8.56 -6.50
CA LYS A 253 25.78 -9.94 -6.67
C LYS A 253 25.01 -10.94 -5.79
N LYS A 254 24.73 -10.59 -4.53
CA LYS A 254 23.97 -11.46 -3.61
C LYS A 254 22.57 -11.77 -4.12
N ILE A 255 21.88 -10.79 -4.70
CA ILE A 255 20.53 -10.95 -5.23
C ILE A 255 20.53 -11.41 -6.71
N ASN A 256 21.69 -11.64 -7.32
CA ASN A 256 21.86 -12.01 -8.72
C ASN A 256 21.22 -11.01 -9.71
N LEU A 257 21.26 -9.71 -9.40
CA LEU A 257 20.78 -8.64 -10.26
C LEU A 257 21.85 -8.30 -11.29
N ASN A 258 21.53 -8.43 -12.58
CA ASN A 258 22.47 -8.21 -13.68
C ASN A 258 21.74 -7.67 -14.93
N GLU A 259 22.45 -7.47 -16.03
CA GLU A 259 21.92 -6.91 -17.28
C GLU A 259 20.82 -7.77 -17.94
N ASN A 260 20.69 -9.04 -17.57
CA ASN A 260 19.65 -9.95 -18.06
C ASN A 260 18.46 -10.03 -17.09
N SER A 261 18.46 -9.24 -16.04
CA SER A 261 17.37 -9.25 -15.05
C SER A 261 16.16 -8.49 -15.55
N ASN A 262 14.99 -9.14 -15.49
CA ASN A 262 13.70 -8.48 -15.67
C ASN A 262 13.12 -8.17 -14.29
N VAL A 263 12.97 -6.91 -13.98
CA VAL A 263 12.52 -6.43 -12.66
C VAL A 263 11.09 -5.90 -12.77
N LEU A 264 10.17 -6.48 -12.02
CA LEU A 264 8.79 -6.03 -11.92
C LEU A 264 8.65 -5.08 -10.72
N ILE A 265 8.11 -3.89 -10.96
CA ILE A 265 7.80 -2.87 -9.96
C ILE A 265 6.35 -2.45 -10.13
N PHE A 266 5.63 -2.24 -9.03
CA PHE A 266 4.26 -1.81 -9.04
C PHE A 266 4.15 -0.31 -8.70
N GLY A 267 3.46 0.46 -9.54
CA GLY A 267 3.04 1.82 -9.24
C GLY A 267 1.56 1.83 -8.86
N CYS A 268 1.24 1.97 -7.58
CA CYS A 268 -0.13 1.84 -7.06
C CYS A 268 -0.78 3.16 -6.66
N GLU A 269 -0.08 4.28 -6.85
CA GLU A 269 -0.56 5.60 -6.49
C GLU A 269 -0.20 6.60 -7.58
N GLY A 270 -1.17 7.44 -7.95
CA GLY A 270 -0.98 8.58 -8.85
C GLY A 270 -0.78 9.88 -8.06
N ASP A 271 -1.28 10.97 -8.62
CA ASP A 271 -1.30 12.32 -8.06
C ASP A 271 -2.49 12.56 -7.12
N ALA A 272 -2.79 11.57 -6.27
CA ALA A 272 -3.96 11.58 -5.40
C ALA A 272 -3.98 12.76 -4.41
N ASP A 273 -2.82 13.22 -3.97
CA ASP A 273 -2.64 14.48 -3.27
C ASP A 273 -1.98 15.46 -4.24
N GLU A 274 -2.80 16.19 -5.00
CA GLU A 274 -2.33 17.09 -6.05
C GLU A 274 -1.37 18.15 -5.50
N GLU A 275 -1.63 18.68 -4.32
CA GLU A 275 -0.77 19.68 -3.67
C GLU A 275 0.62 19.10 -3.38
N LEU A 276 0.67 17.92 -2.76
CA LEU A 276 1.92 17.21 -2.51
C LEU A 276 2.63 16.88 -3.82
N TYR A 277 1.89 16.37 -4.82
CA TYR A 277 2.46 16.00 -6.11
C TYR A 277 3.12 17.20 -6.81
N GLN A 278 2.43 18.36 -6.85
CA GLN A 278 2.99 19.59 -7.43
C GLN A 278 4.22 20.09 -6.65
N LYS A 279 4.21 19.98 -5.32
CA LYS A 279 5.38 20.28 -4.49
C LYS A 279 6.57 19.37 -4.86
N LEU A 280 6.35 18.07 -4.96
CA LEU A 280 7.39 17.10 -5.35
C LEU A 280 7.95 17.38 -6.75
N LEU A 281 7.11 17.87 -7.68
CA LEU A 281 7.56 18.32 -8.99
C LEU A 281 8.37 19.63 -8.96
N ALA A 282 8.16 20.48 -7.96
CA ALA A 282 8.87 21.77 -7.84
C ALA A 282 10.24 21.66 -7.15
N GLU A 283 10.41 20.72 -6.21
CA GLU A 283 11.67 20.46 -5.49
C GLU A 283 12.80 19.99 -6.40
#